data_482badf870923d35968016997415b721
#
_entry.id   482badf870923d35968016997415b721
#
_cell.length_a   1.000
_cell.length_b   1.000
_cell.length_c   1.000
_cell.angle_alpha   90.00
_cell.angle_beta   90.00
_cell.angle_gamma   90.00
#
_symmetry.space_group_name_H-M   'P 1'
#
loop_
_entity.id
_entity.type
_entity.pdbx_description
1 polymer ?
#
loop_
_entity_poly.entity_id
_entity_poly.type
_entity_poly.pdbx_seq_one_letter_code
_entity_poly.pdbx_strand_id
1 'polypeptide(L)'
;MKSRLAIQIDASLERIYPLASEVERWPERLPHYRYVRRLPSANGEERRFAMGARRGRIPVRWEATQRLIPDERRIEFVHTGGVTRGMEVAWHFEPRADGYEVSIEHHLELGWPLIGGFAAERIIGPQFVEAIALRTLRRVKQLAEAGR
;
A
#
# COMPACT_ATOMS: atom_id res chain seq x y z
N MET A 1 -14.77 -0.97 -7.30
CA MET A 1 -14.47 -0.37 -5.99
C MET A 1 -13.45 0.74 -6.16
N LYS A 2 -13.70 1.86 -5.55
CA LYS A 2 -12.74 2.97 -5.46
C LYS A 2 -12.67 3.44 -4.02
N SER A 3 -11.47 3.70 -3.52
CA SER A 3 -11.31 4.28 -2.20
C SER A 3 -10.13 5.25 -2.19
N ARG A 4 -10.19 6.22 -1.31
CA ARG A 4 -9.09 7.17 -1.10
C ARG A 4 -9.02 7.47 0.38
N LEU A 5 -7.84 7.28 0.95
CA LEU A 5 -7.55 7.63 2.34
C LEU A 5 -6.39 8.62 2.34
N ALA A 6 -6.45 9.60 3.21
CA ALA A 6 -5.40 10.60 3.30
C ALA A 6 -5.10 10.94 4.76
N ILE A 7 -3.87 11.33 5.03
CA ILE A 7 -3.43 11.74 6.35
C ILE A 7 -2.39 12.87 6.19
N GLN A 8 -2.42 13.81 7.11
CA GLN A 8 -1.41 14.87 7.17
C GLN A 8 -0.19 14.35 7.93
N ILE A 9 0.99 14.48 7.32
CA ILE A 9 2.26 14.11 7.95
C ILE A 9 3.15 15.35 8.02
N ASP A 10 3.55 15.69 9.22
CA ASP A 10 4.36 16.87 9.49
C ASP A 10 5.85 16.48 9.45
N ALA A 11 6.34 16.25 8.25
CA ALA A 11 7.72 15.86 7.99
C ALA A 11 8.07 16.19 6.53
N SER A 12 9.35 16.13 6.21
CA SER A 12 9.83 16.36 4.83
C SER A 12 9.54 15.15 3.94
N LEU A 13 9.50 15.39 2.64
CA LEU A 13 9.33 14.30 1.67
C LEU A 13 10.49 13.31 1.73
N GLU A 14 11.70 13.80 1.98
CA GLU A 14 12.88 12.95 2.11
C GLU A 14 12.74 11.92 3.22
N ARG A 15 11.95 12.22 4.24
CA ARG A 15 11.67 11.28 5.33
C ARG A 15 10.48 10.39 5.03
N ILE A 16 9.43 10.95 4.42
CA ILE A 16 8.18 10.22 4.19
C ILE A 16 8.31 9.22 3.05
N TYR A 17 8.87 9.67 1.92
CA TYR A 17 8.87 8.87 0.68
C TYR A 17 9.56 7.50 0.83
N PRO A 18 10.75 7.41 1.47
CA PRO A 18 11.37 6.10 1.68
C PRO A 18 10.53 5.16 2.54
N LEU A 19 9.81 5.68 3.52
CA LEU A 19 8.96 4.85 4.37
C LEU A 19 7.83 4.20 3.57
N ALA A 20 7.33 4.89 2.56
CA ALA A 20 6.29 4.36 1.68
C ALA A 20 6.85 3.51 0.54
N SER A 21 8.03 3.84 0.02
CA SER A 21 8.57 3.18 -1.17
C SER A 21 9.41 1.94 -0.88
N GLU A 22 10.06 1.88 0.28
CA GLU A 22 10.93 0.75 0.65
C GLU A 22 10.10 -0.38 1.25
N VAL A 23 9.27 -1.00 0.42
CA VAL A 23 8.30 -2.00 0.89
C VAL A 23 8.96 -3.26 1.46
N GLU A 24 10.19 -3.57 1.06
CA GLU A 24 10.91 -4.72 1.60
C GLU A 24 11.18 -4.57 3.10
N ARG A 25 11.17 -3.33 3.59
CA ARG A 25 11.35 -3.04 5.01
C ARG A 25 10.04 -2.93 5.78
N TRP A 26 8.90 -3.04 5.10
CA TRP A 26 7.60 -2.93 5.75
C TRP A 26 7.37 -3.94 6.89
N PRO A 27 7.80 -5.21 6.79
CA PRO A 27 7.60 -6.12 7.93
C PRO A 27 8.24 -5.63 9.23
N GLU A 28 9.35 -4.90 9.14
CA GLU A 28 10.01 -4.33 10.32
C GLU A 28 9.30 -3.08 10.83
N ARG A 29 8.74 -2.30 9.92
CA ARG A 29 8.17 -0.97 10.21
C ARG A 29 6.67 -1.00 10.44
N LEU A 30 5.98 -1.90 9.75
CA LEU A 30 4.52 -1.99 9.72
C LEU A 30 4.11 -3.36 10.29
N PRO A 31 3.72 -3.42 11.56
CA PRO A 31 3.49 -4.72 12.24
C PRO A 31 2.43 -5.61 11.61
N HIS A 32 1.53 -5.05 10.80
CA HIS A 32 0.50 -5.84 10.13
C HIS A 32 0.99 -6.53 8.86
N TYR A 33 2.20 -6.19 8.37
CA TYR A 33 2.82 -6.89 7.25
C TYR A 33 3.67 -8.04 7.77
N ARG A 34 3.46 -9.22 7.20
CA ARG A 34 4.15 -10.44 7.62
C ARG A 34 5.43 -10.67 6.85
N TYR A 35 5.38 -10.44 5.53
CA TYR A 35 6.55 -10.58 4.68
C TYR A 35 6.38 -9.74 3.42
N VAL A 36 7.51 -9.33 2.87
CA VAL A 36 7.60 -8.75 1.52
C VAL A 36 8.86 -9.36 0.89
N ARG A 37 8.68 -10.05 -0.23
CA ARG A 37 9.77 -10.71 -0.94
C ARG A 37 9.88 -10.17 -2.34
N ARG A 38 11.08 -9.84 -2.75
CA ARG A 38 11.32 -9.37 -4.10
C ARG A 38 11.26 -10.55 -5.08
N LEU A 39 10.55 -10.35 -6.18
CA LEU A 39 10.44 -11.34 -7.25
C LEU A 39 11.26 -10.89 -8.46
N PRO A 40 11.69 -11.80 -9.34
CA PRO A 40 12.35 -11.41 -10.56
C PRO A 40 11.47 -10.53 -11.43
N SER A 41 12.06 -9.50 -12.05
CA SER A 41 11.35 -8.60 -12.95
C SER A 41 12.10 -8.53 -14.27
N ALA A 42 11.37 -8.60 -15.38
CA ALA A 42 11.94 -8.49 -16.71
C ALA A 42 12.24 -7.04 -17.10
N ASN A 43 11.62 -6.09 -16.40
CA ASN A 43 11.75 -4.67 -16.67
C ASN A 43 12.46 -3.98 -15.50
N GLY A 44 13.56 -3.27 -15.78
CA GLY A 44 14.35 -2.63 -14.74
C GLY A 44 13.65 -1.46 -14.03
N GLU A 45 12.60 -0.91 -14.61
CA GLU A 45 11.86 0.21 -14.01
C GLU A 45 10.81 -0.25 -13.02
N GLU A 46 10.37 -1.50 -13.12
CA GLU A 46 9.35 -2.03 -12.24
C GLU A 46 9.93 -3.07 -11.30
N ARG A 47 9.49 -3.00 -10.05
CA ARG A 47 9.88 -3.99 -9.04
C ARG A 47 8.68 -4.86 -8.76
N ARG A 48 8.90 -6.16 -8.66
CA ARG A 48 7.84 -7.12 -8.33
C ARG A 48 8.04 -7.66 -6.93
N PHE A 49 6.94 -7.81 -6.21
CA PHE A 49 6.96 -8.30 -4.84
C PHE A 49 5.84 -9.28 -4.58
N ALA A 50 6.14 -10.29 -3.76
CA ALA A 50 5.12 -11.11 -3.11
C ALA A 50 4.95 -10.55 -1.71
N MET A 51 3.72 -10.26 -1.33
CA MET A 51 3.41 -9.57 -0.08
C MET A 51 2.39 -10.35 0.73
N GLY A 52 2.55 -10.30 2.03
CA GLY A 52 1.59 -10.87 2.95
C GLY A 52 1.33 -9.93 4.11
N ALA A 53 0.07 -9.70 4.40
CA ALA A 53 -0.36 -8.88 5.52
C ALA A 53 -1.50 -9.57 6.24
N ARG A 54 -1.96 -8.99 7.33
CA ARG A 54 -3.12 -9.52 8.04
C ARG A 54 -3.94 -8.40 8.66
N ARG A 55 -5.22 -8.65 8.78
CA ARG A 55 -6.14 -7.84 9.55
C ARG A 55 -6.60 -8.71 10.72
N GLY A 56 -6.12 -8.37 11.92
CA GLY A 56 -6.33 -9.24 13.07
C GLY A 56 -5.71 -10.62 12.82
N ARG A 57 -6.52 -11.65 12.76
CA ARG A 57 -6.07 -13.03 12.50
C ARG A 57 -6.22 -13.46 11.05
N ILE A 58 -6.81 -12.61 10.21
CA ILE A 58 -7.09 -12.97 8.82
C ILE A 58 -5.88 -12.63 7.95
N PRO A 59 -5.21 -13.66 7.37
CA PRO A 59 -4.07 -13.41 6.48
C PRO A 59 -4.56 -13.10 5.07
N VAL A 60 -3.79 -12.23 4.40
CA VAL A 60 -4.03 -11.91 3.00
C VAL A 60 -2.69 -11.92 2.27
N ARG A 61 -2.66 -12.50 1.08
CA ARG A 61 -1.47 -12.57 0.23
C ARG A 61 -1.77 -12.04 -1.16
N TRP A 62 -0.80 -11.35 -1.72
CA TRP A 62 -0.90 -10.85 -3.10
C TRP A 62 0.49 -10.68 -3.69
N GLU A 63 0.53 -10.47 -5.00
CA GLU A 63 1.72 -10.06 -5.71
C GLU A 63 1.44 -8.72 -6.36
N ALA A 64 2.44 -7.87 -6.43
CA ALA A 64 2.29 -6.54 -7.00
C ALA A 64 3.56 -6.10 -7.72
N THR A 65 3.39 -5.27 -8.73
CA THR A 65 4.48 -4.50 -9.32
C THR A 65 4.47 -3.12 -8.71
N GLN A 66 5.65 -2.58 -8.46
CA GLN A 66 5.82 -1.23 -7.92
C GLN A 66 6.54 -0.37 -8.94
N ARG A 67 6.04 0.83 -9.13
CA ARG A 67 6.68 1.84 -9.97
C ARG A 67 6.86 3.12 -9.16
N LEU A 68 8.10 3.59 -9.06
CA LEU A 68 8.41 4.83 -8.35
C LEU A 68 8.44 5.99 -9.34
N ILE A 69 7.72 7.07 -9.03
CA ILE A 69 7.68 8.27 -9.85
C ILE A 69 7.95 9.47 -8.94
N PRO A 70 9.20 9.63 -8.47
CA PRO A 70 9.53 10.67 -7.48
C PRO A 70 9.28 12.09 -7.98
N ASP A 71 9.52 12.35 -9.26
CA ASP A 71 9.31 13.68 -9.83
C ASP A 71 7.85 14.12 -9.78
N GLU A 72 6.92 13.16 -9.80
CA GLU A 72 5.49 13.44 -9.67
C GLU A 72 4.98 13.24 -8.26
N ARG A 73 5.88 12.91 -7.33
CA ARG A 73 5.53 12.59 -5.95
C ARG A 73 4.47 11.50 -5.88
N ARG A 74 4.76 10.37 -6.56
CA ARG A 74 3.85 9.22 -6.66
C ARG A 74 4.58 7.91 -6.49
N ILE A 75 3.84 6.92 -6.02
CA ILE A 75 4.23 5.52 -6.05
C ILE A 75 3.02 4.77 -6.55
N GLU A 76 3.22 3.90 -7.53
CA GLU A 76 2.11 3.09 -8.09
C GLU A 76 2.37 1.62 -7.84
N PHE A 77 1.29 0.91 -7.53
CA PHE A 77 1.30 -0.55 -7.45
C PHE A 77 0.17 -1.10 -8.30
N VAL A 78 0.44 -2.21 -8.98
CA VAL A 78 -0.59 -2.98 -9.66
C VAL A 78 -0.54 -4.39 -9.10
N HIS A 79 -1.65 -4.87 -8.57
CA HIS A 79 -1.72 -6.23 -8.04
C HIS A 79 -1.82 -7.21 -9.19
N THR A 80 -0.84 -8.09 -9.32
CA THR A 80 -0.71 -9.03 -10.42
C THR A 80 -1.10 -10.45 -10.04
N GLY A 81 -1.28 -10.72 -8.75
CA GLY A 81 -1.69 -12.04 -8.27
C GLY A 81 -2.34 -11.94 -6.90
N GLY A 82 -3.03 -13.01 -6.54
CA GLY A 82 -3.75 -13.07 -5.27
C GLY A 82 -5.19 -12.64 -5.39
N VAL A 83 -5.85 -12.50 -4.24
CA VAL A 83 -7.28 -12.19 -4.17
C VAL A 83 -7.65 -10.81 -4.67
N THR A 84 -6.68 -9.89 -4.69
CA THR A 84 -6.89 -8.52 -5.15
C THR A 84 -6.32 -8.27 -6.54
N ARG A 85 -6.11 -9.32 -7.31
CA ARG A 85 -5.56 -9.22 -8.67
C ARG A 85 -6.33 -8.21 -9.51
N GLY A 86 -5.59 -7.32 -10.17
CA GLY A 86 -6.16 -6.25 -10.99
C GLY A 86 -6.34 -4.94 -10.26
N MET A 87 -6.15 -4.91 -8.94
CA MET A 87 -6.28 -3.68 -8.18
C MET A 87 -5.11 -2.75 -8.46
N GLU A 88 -5.41 -1.50 -8.72
CA GLU A 88 -4.43 -0.44 -8.87
C GLU A 88 -4.38 0.38 -7.59
N VAL A 89 -3.17 0.68 -7.15
CA VAL A 89 -2.93 1.46 -5.94
C VAL A 89 -1.99 2.61 -6.28
N ALA A 90 -2.33 3.81 -5.85
CA ALA A 90 -1.46 4.96 -6.06
C ALA A 90 -1.29 5.74 -4.75
N TRP A 91 -0.05 6.01 -4.40
CA TRP A 91 0.30 6.91 -3.32
C TRP A 91 0.59 8.29 -3.91
N HIS A 92 0.07 9.33 -3.28
CA HIS A 92 0.32 10.71 -3.65
C HIS A 92 0.83 11.49 -2.44
N PHE A 93 1.77 12.38 -2.68
CA PHE A 93 2.37 13.20 -1.64
C PHE A 93 2.19 14.67 -2.03
N GLU A 94 1.18 15.32 -1.45
CA GLU A 94 0.83 16.71 -1.76
C GLU A 94 1.44 17.67 -0.76
N PRO A 95 2.24 18.67 -1.18
CA PRO A 95 2.78 19.66 -0.26
C PRO A 95 1.68 20.44 0.44
N ARG A 96 1.88 20.69 1.72
CA ARG A 96 1.01 21.52 2.55
C ARG A 96 1.89 22.46 3.37
N ALA A 97 1.29 23.41 4.07
CA ALA A 97 2.04 24.40 4.84
C ALA A 97 3.01 23.77 5.85
N ASP A 98 2.58 22.69 6.52
CA ASP A 98 3.36 22.05 7.58
C ASP A 98 3.79 20.61 7.24
N GLY A 99 4.05 20.33 5.97
CA GLY A 99 4.45 19.00 5.59
C GLY A 99 3.72 18.53 4.35
N TYR A 100 3.16 17.33 4.40
CA TYR A 100 2.52 16.71 3.23
C TYR A 100 1.21 16.04 3.61
N GLU A 101 0.24 16.14 2.71
CA GLU A 101 -0.91 15.27 2.73
C GLU A 101 -0.53 14.02 1.94
N VAL A 102 -0.53 12.88 2.61
CA VAL A 102 -0.20 11.60 1.99
C VAL A 102 -1.47 10.82 1.81
N SER A 103 -1.76 10.41 0.58
CA SER A 103 -2.97 9.65 0.28
C SER A 103 -2.65 8.35 -0.42
N ILE A 104 -3.54 7.37 -0.23
CA ILE A 104 -3.52 6.09 -0.93
C ILE A 104 -4.86 5.94 -1.62
N GLU A 105 -4.82 5.77 -2.94
CA GLU A 105 -6.01 5.50 -3.74
C GLU A 105 -6.00 4.06 -4.20
N HIS A 106 -7.16 3.41 -4.10
CA HIS A 106 -7.35 2.04 -4.57
C HIS A 106 -8.43 2.03 -5.64
N HIS A 107 -8.19 1.29 -6.71
CA HIS A 107 -9.15 1.12 -7.78
C HIS A 107 -9.19 -0.33 -8.26
N LEU A 108 -10.37 -0.92 -8.24
CA LEU A 108 -10.60 -2.26 -8.77
C LEU A 108 -11.88 -2.21 -9.62
N GLU A 109 -11.73 -2.28 -10.94
CA GLU A 109 -12.86 -2.12 -11.87
C GLU A 109 -13.85 -3.26 -11.81
N LEU A 110 -13.34 -4.47 -11.86
CA LEU A 110 -14.19 -5.65 -11.76
C LEU A 110 -14.43 -5.91 -10.28
N GLY A 111 -15.64 -6.27 -9.93
CA GLY A 111 -15.96 -6.62 -8.55
C GLY A 111 -14.98 -7.68 -8.02
N TRP A 112 -14.99 -7.86 -6.74
CA TRP A 112 -14.11 -8.81 -6.08
C TRP A 112 -14.20 -10.19 -6.73
N PRO A 113 -13.07 -10.87 -6.96
CA PRO A 113 -13.11 -12.20 -7.55
C PRO A 113 -13.97 -13.13 -6.70
N LEU A 114 -14.77 -13.95 -7.39
CA LEU A 114 -15.58 -14.97 -6.73
C LEU A 114 -14.67 -16.11 -6.27
N ILE A 115 -14.07 -15.94 -5.11
CA ILE A 115 -13.24 -16.98 -4.51
C ILE A 115 -13.98 -17.49 -3.29
N GLY A 116 -14.46 -18.72 -3.38
CA GLY A 116 -15.18 -19.32 -2.26
C GLY A 116 -16.51 -18.66 -1.96
N GLY A 117 -17.13 -17.98 -2.94
CA GLY A 117 -18.46 -17.41 -2.84
C GLY A 117 -18.56 -16.26 -1.84
N PHE A 118 -19.69 -16.23 -1.15
CA PHE A 118 -20.10 -15.13 -0.27
C PHE A 118 -19.08 -14.79 0.84
N ALA A 119 -18.35 -15.77 1.33
CA ALA A 119 -17.41 -15.55 2.43
C ALA A 119 -16.22 -14.67 2.04
N ALA A 120 -15.77 -14.75 0.78
CA ALA A 120 -14.63 -13.97 0.31
C ALA A 120 -14.93 -12.48 0.27
N GLU A 121 -16.12 -12.08 -0.14
CA GLU A 121 -16.52 -10.68 -0.16
C GLU A 121 -16.54 -10.05 1.23
N ARG A 122 -16.94 -10.80 2.24
CA ARG A 122 -16.96 -10.30 3.60
C ARG A 122 -15.58 -10.17 4.21
N ILE A 123 -14.68 -11.08 3.86
CA ILE A 123 -13.34 -11.12 4.44
C ILE A 123 -12.42 -10.10 3.77
N ILE A 124 -12.57 -9.91 2.45
CA ILE A 124 -11.64 -9.13 1.65
C ILE A 124 -12.34 -7.95 0.94
N GLY A 125 -13.43 -7.48 1.49
CA GLY A 125 -14.17 -6.35 0.95
C GLY A 125 -13.43 -5.02 1.07
N PRO A 126 -14.01 -3.93 0.56
CA PRO A 126 -13.39 -2.60 0.62
C PRO A 126 -12.95 -2.20 2.01
N GLN A 127 -13.70 -2.57 3.04
CA GLN A 127 -13.35 -2.26 4.42
C GLN A 127 -12.04 -2.90 4.85
N PHE A 128 -11.74 -4.10 4.34
CA PHE A 128 -10.50 -4.79 4.65
C PHE A 128 -9.31 -4.03 4.07
N VAL A 129 -9.41 -3.64 2.81
CA VAL A 129 -8.36 -2.87 2.12
C VAL A 129 -8.13 -1.52 2.81
N GLU A 130 -9.21 -0.83 3.14
CA GLU A 130 -9.12 0.46 3.81
C GLU A 130 -8.51 0.34 5.21
N ALA A 131 -8.81 -0.71 5.94
CA ALA A 131 -8.24 -0.92 7.26
C ALA A 131 -6.72 -1.11 7.20
N ILE A 132 -6.24 -1.90 6.24
CA ILE A 132 -4.80 -2.10 6.05
C ILE A 132 -4.14 -0.80 5.61
N ALA A 133 -4.73 -0.09 4.67
CA ALA A 133 -4.18 1.18 4.17
C ALA A 133 -4.12 2.24 5.27
N LEU A 134 -5.16 2.34 6.09
CA LEU A 134 -5.18 3.31 7.18
C LEU A 134 -4.11 3.02 8.23
N ARG A 135 -3.93 1.75 8.58
CA ARG A 135 -2.86 1.36 9.52
C ARG A 135 -1.49 1.69 8.94
N THR A 136 -1.32 1.47 7.64
CA THR A 136 -0.08 1.79 6.95
C THR A 136 0.20 3.29 7.02
N LEU A 137 -0.78 4.12 6.68
CA LEU A 137 -0.63 5.58 6.73
C LEU A 137 -0.31 6.07 8.14
N ARG A 138 -1.02 5.57 9.13
CA ARG A 138 -0.79 5.97 10.53
C ARG A 138 0.61 5.62 11.00
N ARG A 139 1.09 4.45 10.61
CA ARG A 139 2.44 4.02 11.02
C ARG A 139 3.52 4.82 10.31
N VAL A 140 3.33 5.09 9.01
CA VAL A 140 4.26 5.95 8.26
C VAL A 140 4.33 7.34 8.91
N LYS A 141 3.19 7.88 9.30
CA LYS A 141 3.13 9.16 10.02
C LYS A 141 3.93 9.11 11.32
N GLN A 142 3.70 8.08 12.14
CA GLN A 142 4.42 7.94 13.40
C GLN A 142 5.92 7.88 13.19
N LEU A 143 6.37 7.09 12.23
CA LEU A 143 7.80 6.92 11.95
C LEU A 143 8.43 8.18 11.37
N ALA A 144 7.73 8.86 10.46
CA ALA A 144 8.24 10.07 9.86
C ALA A 144 8.35 11.22 10.88
N GLU A 145 7.33 11.38 11.71
CA GLU A 145 7.30 12.46 12.71
C GLU A 145 8.21 12.21 13.90
N ALA A 146 8.48 10.96 14.24
CA ALA A 146 9.35 10.63 15.36
C ALA A 146 10.81 11.01 15.12
N GLY A 147 11.22 11.12 13.88
CA GLY A 147 12.59 11.46 13.53
C GLY A 147 12.84 12.95 13.29
N ARG A 148 11.93 13.81 13.69
CA ARG A 148 12.04 15.26 13.52
C ARG A 148 13.08 15.87 14.44
#